data_83ef2008b170434b9660a4c4816c6720
#
_entry.id   83ef2008b170434b9660a4c4816c6720
#
_cell.length_a   1.000
_cell.length_b   1.000
_cell.length_c   1.000
_cell.angle_alpha   90.00
_cell.angle_beta   90.00
_cell.angle_gamma   90.00
#
_symmetry.space_group_name_H-M   'P 1'
#
loop_
_entity.id
_entity.type
_entity.pdbx_description
1 polymer ?
#
loop_
_entity_poly.entity_id
_entity_poly.type
_entity_poly.pdbx_seq_one_letter_code
_entity_poly.pdbx_strand_id
1 'polypeptide(L)'
;MARSLLLVVPAALALTVVPAVAVAAPVQYQAENATISNGLVESNHAGFTGSGFVNYDNEIGSSVEFTVNAAAAGPANLTFRFANGQTADRPMDVSVNGSVVASRLSFPSTGAWTSWTTKSTSITLKAGTNKIKTVATTSNGGPNLDRVDVDAQGGGTPDTVAPSVPGSLRSTGTTATSISLAWNASTDNVGVTDYVLSNGQTATGTTHTVSGLTPDTAYTFTVQARDAAGNLSGASNSISVRTQPGTPGGTRPHDVNGLLRVCGVQLCNQYGKPIQLRGMSTHGIQWYHQCSKSQWWDALVNDWNADFIRVAMYIQEDGYETDPRRFTDLMHGYIEEATRRGIYVLVDWHQLSPGDPNYNLARAKTFFTEIARRHKDKTNIIYDIANEPNGTSWSRVKSYAEQMIPVIRNIDPDSLIVSGTNGWSTFGHSDGDSPSEVLNNRVNATNFMYSFHFYAQAHRDEYLSVLDQVSSQVPVFVTEFGTQAASGGGSNDFTMSQKYVDLMARKKISWANWNFSDDGLTGAVFKTGTCSGTTFAGTGVLKPAGVWVRERIRTPDNFPTS
;
A
#
# COMPACT_ATOMS: atom_id res chain seq x y z
N MET A 1 -88.85 -12.24 32.40
CA MET A 1 -87.52 -11.63 32.05
C MET A 1 -86.47 -12.72 32.17
N ALA A 2 -86.17 -13.38 31.07
CA ALA A 2 -85.21 -14.45 31.03
C ALA A 2 -83.85 -13.87 30.54
N ARG A 3 -82.75 -14.02 31.32
CA ARG A 3 -81.43 -13.73 30.94
C ARG A 3 -80.74 -15.00 30.38
N SER A 4 -80.41 -14.97 29.09
CA SER A 4 -79.68 -16.01 28.46
C SER A 4 -78.16 -15.87 28.84
N LEU A 5 -77.59 -16.92 29.37
CA LEU A 5 -76.12 -17.06 29.62
C LEU A 5 -75.46 -17.61 28.35
N LEU A 6 -74.57 -16.85 27.75
CA LEU A 6 -73.75 -17.33 26.67
C LEU A 6 -72.51 -18.06 27.27
N LEU A 7 -72.40 -19.34 26.95
CA LEU A 7 -71.23 -20.15 27.30
C LEU A 7 -70.13 -19.93 26.23
N VAL A 8 -69.01 -19.35 26.62
CA VAL A 8 -67.81 -19.24 25.75
C VAL A 8 -66.92 -20.46 25.99
N VAL A 9 -66.78 -21.30 24.98
CA VAL A 9 -65.83 -22.44 24.96
C VAL A 9 -64.48 -21.94 24.45
N PRO A 10 -63.39 -22.10 25.20
CA PRO A 10 -62.05 -21.75 24.66
C PRO A 10 -61.59 -22.80 23.66
N ALA A 11 -61.23 -22.38 22.45
CA ALA A 11 -60.58 -23.22 21.46
C ALA A 11 -59.15 -23.50 21.91
N ALA A 12 -58.84 -24.75 22.17
CA ALA A 12 -57.46 -25.20 22.43
C ALA A 12 -56.65 -25.16 21.14
N LEU A 13 -55.65 -24.29 21.09
CA LEU A 13 -54.66 -24.23 20.02
C LEU A 13 -53.70 -25.41 20.19
N ALA A 14 -53.81 -26.42 19.35
CA ALA A 14 -52.87 -27.53 19.31
C ALA A 14 -51.53 -27.03 18.72
N LEU A 15 -50.51 -26.88 19.57
CA LEU A 15 -49.16 -26.61 19.16
C LEU A 15 -48.58 -27.89 18.53
N THR A 16 -48.52 -27.98 17.22
CA THR A 16 -47.76 -29.02 16.53
C THR A 16 -46.26 -28.74 16.70
N VAL A 17 -45.61 -29.50 17.58
CA VAL A 17 -44.17 -29.51 17.68
C VAL A 17 -43.64 -30.22 16.42
N VAL A 18 -43.13 -29.46 15.46
CA VAL A 18 -42.35 -30.02 14.35
C VAL A 18 -41.01 -30.45 14.93
N PRO A 19 -40.63 -31.74 14.85
CA PRO A 19 -39.32 -32.15 15.34
C PRO A 19 -38.22 -31.44 14.53
N ALA A 20 -37.28 -30.79 15.22
CA ALA A 20 -36.08 -30.24 14.60
C ALA A 20 -35.32 -31.39 13.91
N VAL A 21 -35.20 -31.33 12.59
CA VAL A 21 -34.32 -32.22 11.82
C VAL A 21 -32.89 -31.91 12.25
N ALA A 22 -32.23 -32.85 12.90
CA ALA A 22 -30.82 -32.71 13.22
C ALA A 22 -30.03 -32.64 11.91
N VAL A 23 -29.43 -31.49 11.62
CA VAL A 23 -28.50 -31.33 10.51
C VAL A 23 -27.26 -32.14 10.84
N ALA A 24 -26.90 -33.09 9.99
CA ALA A 24 -25.66 -33.89 10.17
C ALA A 24 -24.45 -32.96 10.06
N ALA A 25 -23.49 -33.10 10.97
CA ALA A 25 -22.25 -32.32 10.89
C ALA A 25 -21.51 -32.60 9.57
N PRO A 26 -20.85 -31.59 8.96
CA PRO A 26 -20.05 -31.79 7.77
C PRO A 26 -18.98 -32.90 7.95
N VAL A 27 -18.78 -33.72 6.93
CA VAL A 27 -17.74 -34.76 6.94
C VAL A 27 -16.42 -34.13 6.53
N GLN A 28 -15.40 -34.31 7.36
CA GLN A 28 -14.07 -33.74 7.14
C GLN A 28 -13.17 -34.69 6.36
N TYR A 29 -12.52 -34.21 5.33
CA TYR A 29 -11.53 -34.94 4.54
C TYR A 29 -10.21 -34.19 4.58
N GLN A 30 -9.21 -34.76 5.27
CA GLN A 30 -7.89 -34.17 5.44
C GLN A 30 -7.12 -34.20 4.12
N ALA A 31 -6.42 -33.09 3.78
CA ALA A 31 -5.71 -32.98 2.51
C ALA A 31 -4.50 -33.88 2.42
N GLU A 32 -3.82 -34.16 3.54
CA GLU A 32 -2.70 -35.09 3.61
C GLU A 32 -3.08 -36.54 3.29
N ASN A 33 -4.36 -36.88 3.34
CA ASN A 33 -4.89 -38.22 3.00
C ASN A 33 -5.45 -38.30 1.57
N ALA A 34 -5.38 -37.20 0.81
CA ALA A 34 -5.87 -37.13 -0.57
C ALA A 34 -4.81 -37.58 -1.59
N THR A 35 -5.20 -37.72 -2.85
CA THR A 35 -4.24 -37.97 -3.94
C THR A 35 -3.62 -36.61 -4.34
N ILE A 36 -2.30 -36.50 -4.20
CA ILE A 36 -1.54 -35.29 -4.46
C ILE A 36 -0.75 -35.43 -5.76
N SER A 37 -0.76 -34.41 -6.61
CA SER A 37 0.08 -34.32 -7.80
C SER A 37 0.76 -32.94 -7.81
N ASN A 38 2.09 -32.91 -7.84
CA ASN A 38 2.93 -31.75 -7.75
C ASN A 38 2.62 -30.93 -6.47
N GLY A 39 3.00 -31.50 -5.33
CA GLY A 39 2.84 -30.96 -4.00
C GLY A 39 3.33 -31.91 -2.93
N LEU A 40 3.51 -31.41 -1.73
CA LEU A 40 4.07 -32.15 -0.58
C LEU A 40 3.16 -31.99 0.63
N VAL A 41 3.13 -33.05 1.48
CA VAL A 41 2.57 -32.95 2.83
C VAL A 41 3.60 -32.33 3.76
N GLU A 42 3.22 -31.22 4.42
CA GLU A 42 4.08 -30.51 5.36
C GLU A 42 3.37 -30.29 6.71
N SER A 43 4.15 -29.98 7.75
CA SER A 43 3.66 -29.69 9.10
C SER A 43 4.41 -28.52 9.77
N ASN A 44 5.14 -27.72 8.97
CA ASN A 44 6.04 -26.67 9.41
C ASN A 44 5.34 -25.33 9.74
N HIS A 45 4.02 -25.22 9.51
CA HIS A 45 3.19 -24.05 9.82
C HIS A 45 2.07 -24.43 10.80
N ALA A 46 2.16 -23.94 12.05
CA ALA A 46 1.21 -24.29 13.11
C ALA A 46 -0.24 -23.91 12.79
N GLY A 47 -1.19 -24.65 13.38
CA GLY A 47 -2.63 -24.34 13.32
C GLY A 47 -3.42 -25.17 12.31
N PHE A 48 -2.82 -26.11 11.56
CA PHE A 48 -3.52 -27.10 10.74
C PHE A 48 -4.24 -28.15 11.61
N THR A 49 -5.09 -28.94 10.99
CA THR A 49 -5.75 -30.11 11.61
C THR A 49 -5.17 -31.40 11.04
N GLY A 50 -5.42 -32.55 11.69
CA GLY A 50 -4.84 -33.79 11.23
C GLY A 50 -3.35 -33.92 11.49
N SER A 51 -2.60 -34.55 10.59
CA SER A 51 -1.16 -34.81 10.68
C SER A 51 -0.32 -33.83 9.86
N GLY A 52 -0.94 -32.97 9.02
CA GLY A 52 -0.26 -32.03 8.15
C GLY A 52 -1.23 -31.25 7.26
N PHE A 53 -0.68 -30.61 6.28
CA PHE A 53 -1.39 -29.91 5.22
C PHE A 53 -0.68 -30.16 3.88
N VAL A 54 -1.34 -29.91 2.75
CA VAL A 54 -0.71 -30.00 1.44
C VAL A 54 -0.21 -28.61 1.02
N ASN A 55 1.10 -28.51 0.78
CA ASN A 55 1.74 -27.40 0.10
C ASN A 55 1.84 -27.75 -1.39
N TYR A 56 1.12 -27.01 -2.25
CA TYR A 56 1.17 -27.18 -3.70
C TYR A 56 2.51 -26.67 -4.24
N ASP A 57 3.08 -27.37 -5.21
CA ASP A 57 4.21 -26.82 -5.97
C ASP A 57 3.80 -25.52 -6.67
N ASN A 58 4.73 -24.57 -6.76
CA ASN A 58 4.48 -23.26 -7.37
C ASN A 58 4.45 -23.37 -8.90
N GLU A 59 3.46 -24.12 -9.41
CA GLU A 59 3.24 -24.30 -10.84
C GLU A 59 1.76 -24.49 -11.17
N ILE A 60 1.40 -24.16 -12.42
CA ILE A 60 0.05 -24.43 -12.95
C ILE A 60 -0.15 -25.93 -13.07
N GLY A 61 -1.31 -26.41 -12.60
CA GLY A 61 -1.67 -27.84 -12.70
C GLY A 61 -1.38 -28.65 -11.45
N SER A 62 -0.64 -28.11 -10.45
CA SER A 62 -0.52 -28.74 -9.13
C SER A 62 -1.90 -29.01 -8.55
N SER A 63 -2.14 -30.20 -7.99
CA SER A 63 -3.51 -30.59 -7.64
C SER A 63 -3.63 -31.53 -6.46
N VAL A 64 -4.81 -31.47 -5.79
CA VAL A 64 -5.22 -32.39 -4.74
C VAL A 64 -6.59 -32.97 -5.08
N GLU A 65 -6.75 -34.29 -5.04
CA GLU A 65 -8.00 -35.00 -5.33
C GLU A 65 -8.49 -35.80 -4.12
N PHE A 66 -9.64 -35.38 -3.60
CA PHE A 66 -10.33 -36.04 -2.50
C PHE A 66 -11.30 -37.11 -3.03
N THR A 67 -11.41 -38.22 -2.31
CA THR A 67 -12.46 -39.23 -2.53
C THR A 67 -13.49 -39.08 -1.42
N VAL A 68 -14.68 -38.58 -1.79
CA VAL A 68 -15.78 -38.34 -0.85
C VAL A 68 -16.97 -39.25 -1.14
N ASN A 69 -17.69 -39.64 -0.10
CA ASN A 69 -18.87 -40.48 -0.26
C ASN A 69 -20.13 -39.73 0.19
N ALA A 70 -21.13 -39.64 -0.68
CA ALA A 70 -22.41 -39.04 -0.40
C ALA A 70 -23.50 -40.12 -0.27
N ALA A 71 -24.29 -40.08 0.79
CA ALA A 71 -25.36 -41.04 1.03
C ALA A 71 -26.49 -40.95 -0.02
N ALA A 72 -26.72 -39.77 -0.57
CA ALA A 72 -27.71 -39.49 -1.63
C ALA A 72 -27.15 -38.50 -2.64
N ALA A 73 -27.73 -38.48 -3.83
CA ALA A 73 -27.44 -37.44 -4.81
C ALA A 73 -28.14 -36.14 -4.42
N GLY A 74 -27.46 -35.00 -4.55
CA GLY A 74 -28.05 -33.68 -4.22
C GLY A 74 -27.01 -32.60 -4.07
N PRO A 75 -27.47 -31.39 -3.70
CA PRO A 75 -26.59 -30.27 -3.41
C PRO A 75 -25.71 -30.56 -2.18
N ALA A 76 -24.49 -30.02 -2.21
CA ALA A 76 -23.55 -30.06 -1.11
C ALA A 76 -22.72 -28.78 -1.09
N ASN A 77 -22.23 -28.40 0.09
CA ASN A 77 -21.26 -27.33 0.23
C ASN A 77 -19.88 -27.93 0.50
N LEU A 78 -18.89 -27.46 -0.23
CA LEU A 78 -17.47 -27.68 0.05
C LEU A 78 -16.92 -26.48 0.80
N THR A 79 -16.29 -26.72 1.94
CA THR A 79 -15.59 -25.69 2.69
C THR A 79 -14.12 -26.09 2.81
N PHE A 80 -13.27 -25.44 2.02
CA PHE A 80 -11.82 -25.63 2.04
C PHE A 80 -11.22 -24.83 3.17
N ARG A 81 -10.42 -25.45 4.04
CA ARG A 81 -9.62 -24.77 5.05
C ARG A 81 -8.20 -24.60 4.53
N PHE A 82 -7.71 -23.37 4.49
CA PHE A 82 -6.44 -23.03 3.83
C PHE A 82 -5.69 -21.91 4.54
N ALA A 83 -4.38 -21.79 4.23
CA ALA A 83 -3.55 -20.64 4.54
C ALA A 83 -2.82 -20.17 3.27
N ASN A 84 -2.73 -18.86 3.08
CA ASN A 84 -1.97 -18.24 2.02
C ASN A 84 -1.16 -17.07 2.62
N GLY A 85 0.10 -17.32 2.93
CA GLY A 85 1.01 -16.32 3.51
C GLY A 85 1.58 -15.32 2.51
N GLN A 86 1.32 -15.51 1.20
CA GLN A 86 1.72 -14.57 0.16
C GLN A 86 0.68 -13.47 -0.01
N THR A 87 1.07 -12.34 -0.61
CA THR A 87 0.15 -11.25 -0.94
C THR A 87 -0.71 -11.54 -2.16
N ALA A 88 -0.23 -12.40 -3.07
CA ALA A 88 -0.94 -12.79 -4.27
C ALA A 88 -2.05 -13.79 -3.98
N ASP A 89 -3.20 -13.66 -4.66
CA ASP A 89 -4.23 -14.70 -4.70
C ASP A 89 -3.68 -15.96 -5.37
N ARG A 90 -4.08 -17.13 -4.85
CA ARG A 90 -3.71 -18.47 -5.36
C ARG A 90 -4.94 -19.24 -5.85
N PRO A 91 -5.60 -18.76 -6.93
CA PRO A 91 -6.87 -19.31 -7.36
C PRO A 91 -6.73 -20.75 -7.88
N MET A 92 -7.75 -21.58 -7.57
CA MET A 92 -7.82 -22.96 -8.03
C MET A 92 -9.11 -23.23 -8.81
N ASP A 93 -9.05 -24.08 -9.82
CA ASP A 93 -10.24 -24.72 -10.38
C ASP A 93 -10.67 -25.85 -9.46
N VAL A 94 -11.97 -25.93 -9.18
CA VAL A 94 -12.58 -27.03 -8.44
C VAL A 94 -13.41 -27.85 -9.40
N SER A 95 -13.13 -29.15 -9.49
CA SER A 95 -13.92 -30.07 -10.29
C SER A 95 -14.56 -31.18 -9.44
N VAL A 96 -15.73 -31.65 -9.87
CA VAL A 96 -16.43 -32.78 -9.28
C VAL A 96 -16.64 -33.81 -10.37
N ASN A 97 -16.13 -35.03 -10.15
CA ASN A 97 -16.21 -36.16 -11.08
C ASN A 97 -15.71 -35.76 -12.50
N GLY A 98 -14.66 -34.95 -12.57
CA GLY A 98 -14.02 -34.50 -13.80
C GLY A 98 -14.64 -33.25 -14.45
N SER A 99 -15.78 -32.74 -13.97
CA SER A 99 -16.40 -31.53 -14.46
C SER A 99 -16.03 -30.33 -13.58
N VAL A 100 -15.52 -29.23 -14.15
CA VAL A 100 -15.20 -28.01 -13.41
C VAL A 100 -16.52 -27.36 -12.94
N VAL A 101 -16.66 -27.20 -11.63
CA VAL A 101 -17.85 -26.62 -10.96
C VAL A 101 -17.59 -25.22 -10.44
N ALA A 102 -16.33 -24.87 -10.17
CA ALA A 102 -15.91 -23.51 -9.86
C ALA A 102 -14.56 -23.25 -10.54
N SER A 103 -14.52 -22.31 -11.47
CA SER A 103 -13.30 -21.92 -12.16
C SER A 103 -12.63 -20.77 -11.41
N ARG A 104 -11.31 -20.86 -11.22
CA ARG A 104 -10.48 -19.85 -10.55
C ARG A 104 -11.04 -19.40 -9.20
N LEU A 105 -11.55 -20.35 -8.39
CA LEU A 105 -12.01 -20.05 -7.03
C LEU A 105 -10.87 -19.36 -6.26
N SER A 106 -11.10 -18.14 -5.78
CA SER A 106 -10.10 -17.31 -5.13
C SER A 106 -9.73 -17.81 -3.74
N PHE A 107 -8.42 -17.88 -3.46
CA PHE A 107 -7.82 -18.17 -2.16
C PHE A 107 -6.87 -17.01 -1.79
N PRO A 108 -7.42 -15.89 -1.34
CA PRO A 108 -6.67 -14.67 -1.10
C PRO A 108 -5.68 -14.81 0.04
N SER A 109 -4.80 -13.83 0.18
CA SER A 109 -3.85 -13.78 1.29
C SER A 109 -4.54 -13.86 2.65
N THR A 110 -3.99 -14.68 3.54
CA THR A 110 -4.38 -14.75 4.95
C THR A 110 -3.40 -14.00 5.86
N GLY A 111 -2.42 -13.30 5.26
CA GLY A 111 -1.40 -12.52 5.96
C GLY A 111 -0.21 -13.33 6.48
N ALA A 112 -0.39 -14.62 6.76
CA ALA A 112 0.68 -15.52 7.20
C ALA A 112 0.34 -16.97 6.89
N TRP A 113 1.36 -17.83 6.74
CA TRP A 113 1.19 -19.27 6.54
C TRP A 113 0.63 -20.01 7.76
N THR A 114 0.61 -19.36 8.92
CA THR A 114 0.00 -19.86 10.17
C THR A 114 -1.42 -19.33 10.40
N SER A 115 -1.92 -18.46 9.50
CA SER A 115 -3.27 -17.89 9.58
C SER A 115 -4.22 -18.68 8.68
N TRP A 116 -4.97 -19.58 9.29
CA TRP A 116 -5.90 -20.48 8.60
C TRP A 116 -7.30 -19.88 8.54
N THR A 117 -7.91 -19.94 7.37
CA THR A 117 -9.29 -19.50 7.11
C THR A 117 -10.02 -20.51 6.24
N THR A 118 -11.26 -20.21 5.87
CA THR A 118 -12.06 -21.11 5.05
C THR A 118 -12.57 -20.41 3.78
N LYS A 119 -12.78 -21.22 2.73
CA LYS A 119 -13.43 -20.83 1.48
C LYS A 119 -14.45 -21.87 1.07
N SER A 120 -15.69 -21.44 0.83
CA SER A 120 -16.76 -22.35 0.46
C SER A 120 -17.18 -22.21 -1.01
N THR A 121 -17.72 -23.28 -1.56
CA THR A 121 -18.42 -23.29 -2.86
C THR A 121 -19.50 -24.38 -2.84
N SER A 122 -20.64 -24.11 -3.50
CA SER A 122 -21.75 -25.06 -3.60
C SER A 122 -21.55 -25.95 -4.84
N ILE A 123 -21.87 -27.23 -4.70
CA ILE A 123 -21.70 -28.24 -5.73
C ILE A 123 -22.92 -29.18 -5.74
N THR A 124 -22.94 -30.12 -6.72
CA THR A 124 -23.87 -31.26 -6.72
C THR A 124 -23.04 -32.55 -6.67
N LEU A 125 -23.38 -33.45 -5.74
CA LEU A 125 -22.80 -34.77 -5.65
C LEU A 125 -23.77 -35.82 -6.20
N LYS A 126 -23.23 -36.92 -6.77
CA LYS A 126 -24.01 -38.14 -7.02
C LYS A 126 -24.03 -39.01 -5.76
N ALA A 127 -25.00 -39.91 -5.63
CA ALA A 127 -24.99 -40.91 -4.59
C ALA A 127 -23.74 -41.81 -4.72
N GLY A 128 -23.15 -42.21 -3.60
CA GLY A 128 -21.92 -42.99 -3.55
C GLY A 128 -20.66 -42.16 -3.69
N THR A 129 -19.64 -42.72 -4.30
CA THR A 129 -18.30 -42.13 -4.38
C THR A 129 -18.23 -41.00 -5.40
N ASN A 130 -17.69 -39.85 -4.96
CA ASN A 130 -17.38 -38.69 -5.78
C ASN A 130 -15.89 -38.36 -5.69
N LYS A 131 -15.34 -37.80 -6.77
CA LYS A 131 -13.98 -37.27 -6.84
C LYS A 131 -14.05 -35.72 -6.88
N ILE A 132 -13.46 -35.07 -5.89
CA ILE A 132 -13.35 -33.62 -5.82
C ILE A 132 -11.89 -33.25 -6.01
N LYS A 133 -11.58 -32.54 -7.08
CA LYS A 133 -10.21 -32.16 -7.41
C LYS A 133 -10.04 -30.65 -7.44
N THR A 134 -9.00 -30.16 -6.77
CA THR A 134 -8.55 -28.77 -6.82
C THR A 134 -7.28 -28.67 -7.64
N VAL A 135 -7.21 -27.72 -8.59
CA VAL A 135 -6.09 -27.56 -9.52
C VAL A 135 -5.64 -26.09 -9.50
N ALA A 136 -4.37 -25.86 -9.24
CA ALA A 136 -3.77 -24.52 -9.28
C ALA A 136 -3.81 -23.92 -10.69
N THR A 137 -4.25 -22.67 -10.81
CA THR A 137 -4.45 -21.99 -12.09
C THR A 137 -3.42 -20.91 -12.39
N THR A 138 -2.45 -20.71 -11.48
CA THR A 138 -1.34 -19.75 -11.64
C THR A 138 -0.01 -20.41 -11.31
N SER A 139 1.09 -19.80 -11.77
CA SER A 139 2.45 -20.23 -11.45
C SER A 139 2.83 -20.10 -9.97
N ASN A 140 1.98 -19.47 -9.15
CA ASN A 140 2.17 -19.42 -7.70
C ASN A 140 1.71 -20.72 -7.01
N GLY A 141 1.14 -21.68 -7.74
CA GLY A 141 0.53 -22.88 -7.17
C GLY A 141 -0.80 -22.61 -6.45
N GLY A 142 -1.24 -23.58 -5.65
CA GLY A 142 -2.37 -23.44 -4.72
C GLY A 142 -1.94 -22.90 -3.35
N PRO A 143 -2.89 -22.56 -2.45
CA PRO A 143 -2.60 -22.24 -1.06
C PRO A 143 -2.14 -23.48 -0.29
N ASN A 144 -1.63 -23.35 0.93
CA ASN A 144 -1.53 -24.48 1.84
C ASN A 144 -2.95 -24.95 2.18
N LEU A 145 -3.28 -26.19 1.80
CA LEU A 145 -4.61 -26.77 1.98
C LEU A 145 -4.60 -27.75 3.13
N ASP A 146 -5.41 -27.49 4.16
CA ASP A 146 -5.53 -28.31 5.37
C ASP A 146 -6.54 -29.45 5.15
N ARG A 147 -7.78 -29.10 4.77
CA ARG A 147 -8.85 -30.05 4.56
C ARG A 147 -9.98 -29.49 3.72
N VAL A 148 -10.89 -30.37 3.31
CA VAL A 148 -12.22 -29.99 2.83
C VAL A 148 -13.29 -30.55 3.74
N ASP A 149 -14.20 -29.73 4.20
CA ASP A 149 -15.41 -30.15 4.90
C ASP A 149 -16.53 -30.28 3.86
N VAL A 150 -17.17 -31.44 3.79
CA VAL A 150 -18.24 -31.71 2.83
C VAL A 150 -19.56 -31.81 3.59
N ASP A 151 -20.41 -30.85 3.38
CA ASP A 151 -21.77 -30.82 3.88
C ASP A 151 -22.73 -31.30 2.77
N ALA A 152 -22.91 -32.63 2.70
CA ALA A 152 -23.84 -33.25 1.79
C ALA A 152 -25.26 -33.18 2.41
N GLN A 153 -25.97 -32.13 2.07
CA GLN A 153 -27.37 -31.96 2.49
C GLN A 153 -28.19 -33.11 1.96
N GLY A 154 -28.57 -34.02 2.84
CA GLY A 154 -29.51 -35.09 2.52
C GLY A 154 -30.90 -34.52 2.19
N GLY A 155 -31.13 -34.10 0.96
CA GLY A 155 -32.47 -33.77 0.44
C GLY A 155 -33.14 -32.54 1.03
N GLY A 156 -32.38 -31.61 1.58
CA GLY A 156 -32.88 -30.27 1.96
C GLY A 156 -33.13 -29.39 0.74
N THR A 157 -34.24 -28.63 0.73
CA THR A 157 -34.43 -27.53 -0.24
C THR A 157 -33.25 -26.57 -0.16
N PRO A 158 -32.81 -26.00 -1.30
CA PRO A 158 -31.80 -24.93 -1.28
C PRO A 158 -32.18 -23.86 -0.26
N ASP A 159 -31.20 -23.35 0.47
CA ASP A 159 -31.45 -22.23 1.37
C ASP A 159 -31.93 -21.02 0.57
N THR A 160 -33.17 -20.63 0.83
CA THR A 160 -33.80 -19.44 0.21
C THR A 160 -34.17 -18.40 1.26
N VAL A 161 -33.78 -18.62 2.50
CA VAL A 161 -34.05 -17.72 3.61
C VAL A 161 -32.94 -16.71 3.67
N ALA A 162 -33.27 -15.45 3.46
CA ALA A 162 -32.29 -14.37 3.58
C ALA A 162 -31.96 -14.07 5.05
N PRO A 163 -30.72 -13.66 5.36
CA PRO A 163 -30.36 -13.21 6.70
C PRO A 163 -31.25 -12.08 7.23
N SER A 164 -31.30 -11.92 8.54
CA SER A 164 -31.94 -10.76 9.16
C SER A 164 -31.22 -9.47 8.74
N VAL A 165 -31.98 -8.37 8.69
CA VAL A 165 -31.45 -7.04 8.35
C VAL A 165 -30.38 -6.61 9.38
N PRO A 166 -29.19 -6.13 8.96
CA PRO A 166 -28.20 -5.56 9.88
C PRO A 166 -28.78 -4.34 10.61
N GLY A 167 -28.74 -4.36 11.94
CA GLY A 167 -29.34 -3.29 12.74
C GLY A 167 -28.33 -2.20 13.10
N SER A 168 -28.84 -1.01 13.43
CA SER A 168 -28.05 0.07 14.06
C SER A 168 -26.77 0.45 13.29
N LEU A 169 -26.84 0.53 11.96
CA LEU A 169 -25.74 1.09 11.18
C LEU A 169 -25.45 2.51 11.66
N ARG A 170 -24.21 2.78 12.01
CA ARG A 170 -23.72 4.06 12.52
C ARG A 170 -22.30 4.34 12.09
N SER A 171 -21.92 5.61 12.07
CA SER A 171 -20.51 6.00 11.98
C SER A 171 -19.87 5.94 13.36
N THR A 172 -18.65 5.39 13.43
CA THR A 172 -17.81 5.35 14.64
C THR A 172 -16.64 6.34 14.58
N GLY A 173 -16.41 6.94 13.41
CA GLY A 173 -15.37 7.96 13.22
C GLY A 173 -15.33 8.44 11.78
N THR A 174 -14.85 9.66 11.59
CA THR A 174 -14.63 10.27 10.29
C THR A 174 -13.27 10.96 10.26
N THR A 175 -12.63 10.91 9.10
CA THR A 175 -11.50 11.78 8.75
C THR A 175 -11.86 12.59 7.51
N ALA A 176 -10.92 13.35 6.97
CA ALA A 176 -11.14 14.06 5.71
C ALA A 176 -11.33 13.09 4.52
N THR A 177 -10.80 11.87 4.59
CA THR A 177 -10.77 10.93 3.46
C THR A 177 -11.31 9.53 3.80
N SER A 178 -11.88 9.33 5.00
CA SER A 178 -12.44 8.05 5.40
C SER A 178 -13.63 8.18 6.35
N ILE A 179 -14.49 7.15 6.35
CA ILE A 179 -15.61 6.99 7.27
C ILE A 179 -15.56 5.57 7.82
N SER A 180 -15.47 5.44 9.15
CA SER A 180 -15.56 4.16 9.85
C SER A 180 -17.01 3.88 10.23
N LEU A 181 -17.48 2.69 9.89
CA LEU A 181 -18.84 2.22 10.06
C LEU A 181 -18.89 1.03 11.03
N ALA A 182 -19.98 0.90 11.77
CA ALA A 182 -20.30 -0.28 12.56
C ALA A 182 -21.82 -0.54 12.53
N TRP A 183 -22.19 -1.81 12.67
CA TRP A 183 -23.59 -2.28 12.71
C TRP A 183 -23.73 -3.46 13.67
N ASN A 184 -24.96 -3.84 13.96
CA ASN A 184 -25.23 -5.03 14.75
C ASN A 184 -25.23 -6.26 13.83
N ALA A 185 -24.74 -7.38 14.36
CA ALA A 185 -24.70 -8.64 13.62
C ALA A 185 -26.09 -9.10 13.19
N SER A 186 -26.19 -9.63 11.98
CA SER A 186 -27.34 -10.34 11.48
C SER A 186 -27.33 -11.80 11.91
N THR A 187 -28.50 -12.42 11.93
CA THR A 187 -28.70 -13.86 12.14
C THR A 187 -29.31 -14.49 10.90
N ASP A 188 -29.03 -15.75 10.70
CA ASP A 188 -29.56 -16.55 9.61
C ASP A 188 -29.74 -18.02 10.04
N ASN A 189 -30.57 -18.77 9.33
CA ASN A 189 -30.83 -20.18 9.63
C ASN A 189 -29.63 -21.11 9.36
N VAL A 190 -28.73 -20.73 8.43
CA VAL A 190 -27.49 -21.46 8.10
C VAL A 190 -26.28 -20.67 8.59
N GLY A 191 -26.27 -19.35 8.37
CA GLY A 191 -25.25 -18.45 8.86
C GLY A 191 -24.93 -17.31 7.90
N VAL A 192 -24.51 -16.16 8.47
CA VAL A 192 -24.08 -14.99 7.71
C VAL A 192 -22.61 -15.14 7.30
N THR A 193 -22.33 -15.00 6.01
CA THR A 193 -20.97 -15.14 5.46
C THR A 193 -20.25 -13.80 5.45
N ASP A 194 -20.91 -12.72 4.98
CA ASP A 194 -20.34 -11.38 4.91
C ASP A 194 -21.46 -10.31 4.88
N TYR A 195 -21.01 -9.06 4.84
CA TYR A 195 -21.86 -7.89 4.69
C TYR A 195 -21.47 -7.12 3.44
N VAL A 196 -22.44 -6.68 2.67
CA VAL A 196 -22.27 -5.89 1.45
C VAL A 196 -22.71 -4.46 1.70
N LEU A 197 -21.81 -3.51 1.51
CA LEU A 197 -22.09 -2.09 1.65
C LEU A 197 -22.67 -1.54 0.33
N SER A 198 -23.45 -0.45 0.42
CA SER A 198 -24.06 0.21 -0.75
C SER A 198 -23.07 0.73 -1.80
N ASN A 199 -21.77 0.87 -1.46
CA ASN A 199 -20.70 1.22 -2.40
C ASN A 199 -20.01 0.00 -3.06
N GLY A 200 -20.55 -1.22 -2.85
CA GLY A 200 -20.03 -2.47 -3.41
C GLY A 200 -18.90 -3.12 -2.63
N GLN A 201 -18.40 -2.50 -1.57
CA GLN A 201 -17.39 -3.12 -0.68
C GLN A 201 -18.02 -4.19 0.21
N THR A 202 -17.20 -5.13 0.67
CA THR A 202 -17.64 -6.21 1.56
C THR A 202 -16.84 -6.24 2.85
N ALA A 203 -17.45 -6.75 3.92
CA ALA A 203 -16.83 -6.94 5.23
C ALA A 203 -17.24 -8.29 5.83
N THR A 204 -16.30 -9.03 6.41
CA THR A 204 -16.58 -10.30 7.11
C THR A 204 -17.00 -10.11 8.58
N GLY A 205 -16.84 -8.90 9.12
CA GLY A 205 -17.23 -8.52 10.47
C GLY A 205 -18.28 -7.42 10.49
N THR A 206 -18.61 -6.92 11.66
CA THR A 206 -19.62 -5.88 11.89
C THR A 206 -19.06 -4.46 11.89
N THR A 207 -17.86 -4.26 11.37
CA THR A 207 -17.20 -2.97 11.20
C THR A 207 -16.50 -2.90 9.85
N HIS A 208 -16.46 -1.70 9.26
CA HIS A 208 -15.71 -1.46 8.03
C HIS A 208 -15.29 0.01 7.93
N THR A 209 -14.11 0.28 7.36
CA THR A 209 -13.66 1.65 7.09
C THR A 209 -13.61 1.88 5.58
N VAL A 210 -14.50 2.74 5.11
CA VAL A 210 -14.49 3.22 3.72
C VAL A 210 -13.46 4.32 3.59
N SER A 211 -12.43 4.12 2.77
CA SER A 211 -11.32 5.04 2.54
C SER A 211 -11.34 5.60 1.12
N GLY A 212 -10.51 6.62 0.84
CA GLY A 212 -10.41 7.25 -0.48
C GLY A 212 -11.56 8.20 -0.79
N LEU A 213 -12.23 8.72 0.23
CA LEU A 213 -13.34 9.64 0.11
C LEU A 213 -12.85 11.08 -0.08
N THR A 214 -13.67 11.91 -0.74
CA THR A 214 -13.42 13.34 -0.89
C THR A 214 -13.69 14.07 0.44
N PRO A 215 -12.84 15.02 0.86
CA PRO A 215 -13.08 15.84 2.03
C PRO A 215 -14.37 16.66 1.94
N ASP A 216 -14.93 17.00 3.10
CA ASP A 216 -16.14 17.81 3.26
C ASP A 216 -17.32 17.38 2.37
N THR A 217 -17.43 16.07 2.12
CA THR A 217 -18.42 15.48 1.22
C THR A 217 -19.34 14.52 1.98
N ALA A 218 -20.65 14.63 1.74
CA ALA A 218 -21.64 13.73 2.33
C ALA A 218 -21.73 12.43 1.55
N TYR A 219 -21.65 11.29 2.26
CA TYR A 219 -21.79 9.95 1.72
C TYR A 219 -22.94 9.24 2.44
N THR A 220 -23.75 8.51 1.68
CA THR A 220 -24.85 7.74 2.23
C THR A 220 -24.54 6.25 2.15
N PHE A 221 -24.73 5.55 3.27
CA PHE A 221 -24.43 4.12 3.37
C PHE A 221 -25.64 3.34 3.85
N THR A 222 -25.78 2.14 3.31
CA THR A 222 -26.57 1.04 3.85
C THR A 222 -25.72 -0.23 3.82
N VAL A 223 -26.10 -1.22 4.61
CA VAL A 223 -25.43 -2.53 4.68
C VAL A 223 -26.47 -3.63 4.58
N GLN A 224 -26.17 -4.69 3.83
CA GLN A 224 -26.95 -5.92 3.73
C GLN A 224 -26.09 -7.09 4.19
N ALA A 225 -26.67 -8.05 4.88
CA ALA A 225 -26.02 -9.32 5.19
C ALA A 225 -26.21 -10.31 4.04
N ARG A 226 -25.22 -11.14 3.79
CA ARG A 226 -25.26 -12.20 2.79
C ARG A 226 -24.89 -13.53 3.43
N ASP A 227 -25.64 -14.60 3.09
CA ASP A 227 -25.37 -15.97 3.50
C ASP A 227 -24.48 -16.71 2.48
N ALA A 228 -24.21 -17.99 2.74
CA ALA A 228 -23.42 -18.84 1.86
C ALA A 228 -24.16 -19.26 0.57
N ALA A 229 -25.49 -19.22 0.56
CA ALA A 229 -26.31 -19.50 -0.62
C ALA A 229 -26.42 -18.28 -1.55
N GLY A 230 -25.98 -17.11 -1.09
CA GLY A 230 -26.02 -15.85 -1.84
C GLY A 230 -27.29 -15.03 -1.58
N ASN A 231 -28.16 -15.44 -0.65
CA ASN A 231 -29.32 -14.64 -0.30
C ASN A 231 -28.88 -13.36 0.44
N LEU A 232 -29.46 -12.23 0.04
CA LEU A 232 -29.20 -10.93 0.63
C LEU A 232 -30.34 -10.52 1.54
N SER A 233 -30.02 -10.01 2.71
CA SER A 233 -31.00 -9.37 3.61
C SER A 233 -31.60 -8.11 2.99
N GLY A 234 -32.66 -7.58 3.58
CA GLY A 234 -33.03 -6.19 3.39
C GLY A 234 -31.88 -5.26 3.78
N ALA A 235 -31.88 -4.04 3.25
CA ALA A 235 -30.90 -3.03 3.62
C ALA A 235 -31.12 -2.54 5.06
N SER A 236 -30.05 -2.24 5.78
CA SER A 236 -30.08 -1.59 7.10
C SER A 236 -30.76 -0.21 7.05
N ASN A 237 -30.88 0.44 8.19
CA ASN A 237 -31.12 1.88 8.20
C ASN A 237 -30.05 2.59 7.35
N SER A 238 -30.48 3.62 6.63
CA SER A 238 -29.58 4.51 5.89
C SER A 238 -28.97 5.55 6.84
N ILE A 239 -27.67 5.80 6.70
CA ILE A 239 -27.00 6.92 7.37
C ILE A 239 -26.35 7.81 6.33
N SER A 240 -26.45 9.14 6.54
CA SER A 240 -25.66 10.11 5.79
C SER A 240 -24.57 10.66 6.70
N VAL A 241 -23.31 10.51 6.29
CA VAL A 241 -22.14 10.91 7.07
C VAL A 241 -21.27 11.79 6.19
N ARG A 242 -20.87 12.95 6.73
CA ARG A 242 -19.97 13.85 6.03
C ARG A 242 -18.54 13.58 6.48
N THR A 243 -17.61 13.44 5.53
CA THR A 243 -16.19 13.44 5.83
C THR A 243 -15.81 14.78 6.47
N GLN A 244 -14.79 14.76 7.31
CA GLN A 244 -14.31 16.02 7.88
C GLN A 244 -13.85 16.95 6.76
N PRO A 245 -13.97 18.28 6.94
CA PRO A 245 -13.28 19.20 6.06
C PRO A 245 -11.81 18.82 5.99
N GLY A 246 -11.23 18.84 4.81
CA GLY A 246 -9.78 18.91 4.67
C GLY A 246 -9.31 20.13 5.48
N THR A 247 -8.09 20.11 5.99
CA THR A 247 -7.57 21.24 6.79
C THR A 247 -7.92 22.56 6.09
N PRO A 248 -8.62 23.50 6.75
CA PRO A 248 -9.01 24.74 6.10
C PRO A 248 -7.76 25.44 5.58
N GLY A 249 -7.64 25.61 4.29
CA GLY A 249 -6.63 26.45 3.66
C GLY A 249 -5.56 25.75 2.82
N GLY A 250 -5.62 24.44 2.59
CA GLY A 250 -4.64 23.76 1.76
C GLY A 250 -5.22 23.25 0.44
N THR A 251 -5.21 24.04 -0.61
CA THR A 251 -5.10 23.50 -1.97
C THR A 251 -3.85 22.61 -1.98
N ARG A 252 -3.99 21.36 -2.41
CA ARG A 252 -2.86 20.41 -2.42
C ARG A 252 -1.71 20.99 -3.24
N PRO A 253 -0.46 20.75 -2.86
CA PRO A 253 0.70 21.34 -3.53
C PRO A 253 0.69 21.17 -5.04
N HIS A 254 0.35 19.96 -5.53
CA HIS A 254 0.26 19.71 -6.96
C HIS A 254 -0.93 20.41 -7.63
N ASP A 255 -2.09 20.50 -6.97
CA ASP A 255 -3.26 21.20 -7.55
C ASP A 255 -3.01 22.69 -7.78
N VAL A 256 -2.21 23.30 -6.90
CA VAL A 256 -1.81 24.72 -7.05
C VAL A 256 -0.71 24.90 -8.07
N ASN A 257 0.36 24.10 -7.93
CA ASN A 257 1.59 24.35 -8.66
C ASN A 257 1.62 23.67 -10.03
N GLY A 258 0.83 22.59 -10.24
CA GLY A 258 0.75 21.87 -11.52
C GLY A 258 2.10 21.33 -11.98
N LEU A 259 2.34 21.37 -13.28
CA LEU A 259 3.60 20.93 -13.87
C LEU A 259 4.75 21.86 -13.46
N LEU A 260 5.79 21.27 -12.88
CA LEU A 260 6.99 21.99 -12.44
C LEU A 260 7.96 22.25 -13.58
N ARG A 261 8.67 23.37 -13.51
CA ARG A 261 9.71 23.72 -14.47
C ARG A 261 10.84 24.48 -13.81
N VAL A 262 12.01 24.44 -14.43
CA VAL A 262 13.14 25.29 -14.05
C VAL A 262 12.99 26.67 -14.71
N CYS A 263 13.13 27.74 -13.93
CA CYS A 263 13.14 29.11 -14.42
C CYS A 263 14.37 29.86 -13.85
N GLY A 264 15.37 30.09 -14.68
CA GLY A 264 16.66 30.57 -14.23
C GLY A 264 17.35 29.56 -13.33
N VAL A 265 17.60 29.93 -12.07
CA VAL A 265 18.23 29.06 -11.06
C VAL A 265 17.23 28.52 -10.02
N GLN A 266 15.94 28.64 -10.28
CA GLN A 266 14.88 28.27 -9.32
C GLN A 266 13.91 27.25 -9.89
N LEU A 267 13.24 26.53 -9.00
CA LEU A 267 12.07 25.71 -9.32
C LEU A 267 10.85 26.64 -9.43
N CYS A 268 10.09 26.51 -10.50
CA CYS A 268 8.87 27.26 -10.74
C CYS A 268 7.66 26.36 -10.95
N ASN A 269 6.50 26.88 -10.59
CA ASN A 269 5.22 26.23 -10.84
C ASN A 269 4.73 26.46 -12.30
N GLN A 270 3.54 25.93 -12.62
CA GLN A 270 2.90 26.06 -13.94
C GLN A 270 2.72 27.53 -14.40
N TYR A 271 2.68 28.47 -13.47
CA TYR A 271 2.54 29.91 -13.76
C TYR A 271 3.90 30.61 -13.98
N GLY A 272 5.02 29.86 -13.94
CA GLY A 272 6.37 30.40 -14.05
C GLY A 272 6.83 31.18 -12.82
N LYS A 273 6.22 30.96 -11.67
CA LYS A 273 6.57 31.63 -10.42
C LYS A 273 7.48 30.76 -9.57
N PRO A 274 8.57 31.32 -9.02
CA PRO A 274 9.48 30.59 -8.14
C PRO A 274 8.79 30.09 -6.87
N ILE A 275 8.95 28.80 -6.60
CA ILE A 275 8.40 28.11 -5.41
C ILE A 275 9.50 27.37 -4.65
N GLN A 276 9.21 27.01 -3.40
CA GLN A 276 9.97 26.07 -2.60
C GLN A 276 9.05 24.92 -2.20
N LEU A 277 9.44 23.68 -2.48
CA LEU A 277 8.79 22.47 -1.97
C LEU A 277 9.56 21.95 -0.76
N ARG A 278 8.82 21.51 0.26
CA ARG A 278 9.36 20.95 1.49
C ARG A 278 8.79 19.57 1.75
N GLY A 279 9.64 18.58 1.90
CA GLY A 279 9.21 17.19 1.99
C GLY A 279 10.09 16.32 2.86
N MET A 280 9.76 15.04 2.81
CA MET A 280 10.48 13.99 3.50
C MET A 280 11.01 12.95 2.50
N SER A 281 12.14 12.33 2.82
CA SER A 281 12.58 11.10 2.15
C SER A 281 12.08 9.89 2.92
N THR A 282 11.66 8.83 2.23
CA THR A 282 11.60 7.51 2.87
C THR A 282 13.03 7.11 3.28
N HIS A 283 13.17 6.17 4.19
CA HIS A 283 14.35 5.31 4.23
C HIS A 283 14.30 4.33 3.04
N GLY A 284 15.34 3.52 2.85
CA GLY A 284 15.33 2.50 1.81
C GLY A 284 14.05 1.65 1.84
N ILE A 285 13.33 1.62 0.71
CA ILE A 285 12.03 0.92 0.64
C ILE A 285 12.16 -0.60 0.79
N GLN A 286 13.36 -1.17 0.60
CA GLN A 286 13.62 -2.58 0.86
C GLN A 286 13.46 -2.94 2.35
N TRP A 287 13.74 -2.00 3.25
CA TRP A 287 13.71 -2.23 4.70
C TRP A 287 12.48 -1.63 5.38
N TYR A 288 11.93 -0.51 4.86
CA TYR A 288 10.91 0.28 5.57
C TYR A 288 9.60 0.50 4.79
N HIS A 289 9.36 -0.23 3.68
CA HIS A 289 8.09 -0.09 2.95
C HIS A 289 6.86 -0.45 3.80
N GLN A 290 7.00 -1.28 4.85
CA GLN A 290 5.93 -1.61 5.78
C GLN A 290 5.42 -0.41 6.59
N CYS A 291 6.19 0.69 6.65
CA CYS A 291 5.72 1.96 7.22
C CYS A 291 4.65 2.61 6.34
N SER A 292 4.69 2.41 5.03
CA SER A 292 3.83 3.07 4.02
C SER A 292 2.37 2.60 4.09
N LYS A 293 1.76 2.74 5.28
CA LYS A 293 0.33 2.51 5.52
C LYS A 293 -0.47 3.79 5.23
N SER A 294 -1.79 3.67 5.07
CA SER A 294 -2.64 4.85 4.82
C SER A 294 -2.44 5.95 5.87
N GLN A 295 -2.33 5.57 7.16
CA GLN A 295 -2.13 6.51 8.26
C GLN A 295 -0.76 7.20 8.24
N TRP A 296 0.28 6.55 7.72
CA TRP A 296 1.59 7.13 7.48
C TRP A 296 1.52 8.23 6.41
N TRP A 297 0.85 7.94 5.30
CA TRP A 297 0.57 8.91 4.25
C TRP A 297 -0.31 10.06 4.74
N ASP A 298 -1.33 9.77 5.56
CA ASP A 298 -2.22 10.79 6.14
C ASP A 298 -1.44 11.71 7.10
N ALA A 299 -0.49 11.17 7.87
CA ALA A 299 0.39 11.97 8.70
C ALA A 299 1.28 12.88 7.84
N LEU A 300 1.92 12.35 6.79
CA LEU A 300 2.78 13.13 5.90
C LEU A 300 2.02 14.32 5.27
N VAL A 301 0.84 14.05 4.74
CA VAL A 301 0.09 15.04 3.92
C VAL A 301 -0.77 15.96 4.77
N ASN A 302 -1.44 15.45 5.81
CA ASN A 302 -2.44 16.21 6.57
C ASN A 302 -1.90 16.74 7.91
N ASP A 303 -0.95 16.04 8.54
CA ASP A 303 -0.36 16.47 9.80
C ASP A 303 0.95 17.24 9.61
N TRP A 304 1.78 16.82 8.64
CA TRP A 304 3.03 17.50 8.34
C TRP A 304 2.88 18.60 7.28
N ASN A 305 1.83 18.55 6.42
CA ASN A 305 1.64 19.41 5.26
C ASN A 305 2.82 19.34 4.28
N ALA A 306 3.38 18.14 4.07
CA ALA A 306 4.49 17.97 3.15
C ALA A 306 4.05 18.16 1.69
N ASP A 307 4.88 18.85 0.90
CA ASP A 307 4.63 19.13 -0.50
C ASP A 307 4.94 17.94 -1.40
N PHE A 308 5.87 17.11 -0.97
CA PHE A 308 6.31 15.93 -1.70
C PHE A 308 6.90 14.86 -0.79
N ILE A 309 7.05 13.68 -1.36
CA ILE A 309 7.81 12.57 -0.81
C ILE A 309 8.94 12.19 -1.76
N ARG A 310 10.15 12.03 -1.26
CA ARG A 310 11.25 11.37 -1.97
C ARG A 310 11.22 9.89 -1.63
N VAL A 311 11.24 9.02 -2.64
CA VAL A 311 11.17 7.57 -2.46
C VAL A 311 12.54 6.97 -2.76
N ALA A 312 13.28 6.66 -1.71
CA ALA A 312 14.65 6.13 -1.79
C ALA A 312 14.62 4.64 -2.15
N MET A 313 14.82 4.34 -3.45
CA MET A 313 14.93 2.97 -3.95
C MET A 313 16.39 2.60 -4.15
N TYR A 314 16.96 1.92 -3.18
CA TYR A 314 18.34 1.40 -3.27
C TYR A 314 18.48 0.42 -4.42
N ILE A 315 19.64 0.47 -5.07
CA ILE A 315 19.94 -0.41 -6.19
C ILE A 315 20.62 -1.68 -5.69
N GLN A 316 21.67 -1.52 -4.89
CA GLN A 316 22.34 -2.57 -4.13
C GLN A 316 21.70 -2.71 -2.75
N GLU A 317 22.35 -3.39 -1.82
CA GLU A 317 21.95 -3.52 -0.42
C GLU A 317 20.56 -4.13 -0.26
N ASP A 318 20.35 -5.30 -0.89
CA ASP A 318 19.06 -6.00 -0.96
C ASP A 318 17.97 -5.20 -1.71
N GLY A 319 18.35 -4.22 -2.50
CA GLY A 319 17.48 -3.33 -3.26
C GLY A 319 17.11 -3.86 -4.65
N TYR A 320 16.94 -2.92 -5.58
CA TYR A 320 16.40 -3.15 -6.93
C TYR A 320 17.05 -4.32 -7.68
N GLU A 321 18.39 -4.50 -7.58
CA GLU A 321 19.09 -5.56 -8.32
C GLU A 321 18.68 -6.98 -7.89
N THR A 322 18.16 -7.15 -6.68
CA THR A 322 17.75 -8.46 -6.16
C THR A 322 16.38 -8.91 -6.68
N ASP A 323 15.46 -7.96 -6.89
CA ASP A 323 14.14 -8.21 -7.46
C ASP A 323 13.61 -6.95 -8.16
N PRO A 324 14.05 -6.68 -9.41
CA PRO A 324 13.67 -5.49 -10.17
C PRO A 324 12.14 -5.33 -10.30
N ARG A 325 11.40 -6.44 -10.46
CA ARG A 325 9.95 -6.38 -10.62
C ARG A 325 9.26 -5.89 -9.36
N ARG A 326 9.59 -6.48 -8.22
CA ARG A 326 9.04 -6.09 -6.91
C ARG A 326 9.29 -4.61 -6.62
N PHE A 327 10.52 -4.13 -6.82
CA PHE A 327 10.87 -2.74 -6.52
C PHE A 327 10.22 -1.75 -7.48
N THR A 328 10.07 -2.11 -8.76
CA THR A 328 9.30 -1.31 -9.70
C THR A 328 7.83 -1.24 -9.31
N ASP A 329 7.22 -2.35 -8.89
CA ASP A 329 5.83 -2.39 -8.42
C ASP A 329 5.62 -1.58 -7.14
N LEU A 330 6.56 -1.64 -6.19
CA LEU A 330 6.55 -0.78 -5.00
C LEU A 330 6.59 0.70 -5.39
N MET A 331 7.49 1.08 -6.30
CA MET A 331 7.58 2.48 -6.77
C MET A 331 6.28 2.94 -7.44
N HIS A 332 5.65 2.10 -8.25
CA HIS A 332 4.32 2.40 -8.80
C HIS A 332 3.31 2.68 -7.70
N GLY A 333 3.31 1.89 -6.63
CA GLY A 333 2.44 2.11 -5.46
C GLY A 333 2.67 3.48 -4.79
N TYR A 334 3.92 3.87 -4.58
CA TYR A 334 4.26 5.19 -4.02
C TYR A 334 3.82 6.34 -4.94
N ILE A 335 4.02 6.22 -6.24
CA ILE A 335 3.57 7.22 -7.22
C ILE A 335 2.05 7.38 -7.19
N GLU A 336 1.30 6.28 -7.18
CA GLU A 336 -0.17 6.32 -7.14
C GLU A 336 -0.68 6.94 -5.82
N GLU A 337 -0.06 6.60 -4.67
CA GLU A 337 -0.44 7.18 -3.38
C GLU A 337 -0.15 8.69 -3.30
N ALA A 338 1.00 9.15 -3.79
CA ALA A 338 1.32 10.57 -3.84
C ALA A 338 0.37 11.34 -4.78
N THR A 339 0.10 10.78 -5.97
CA THR A 339 -0.83 11.36 -6.95
C THR A 339 -2.23 11.49 -6.37
N ARG A 340 -2.75 10.42 -5.76
CA ARG A 340 -4.08 10.42 -5.13
C ARG A 340 -4.20 11.47 -4.02
N ARG A 341 -3.11 11.81 -3.37
CA ARG A 341 -3.06 12.78 -2.27
C ARG A 341 -2.72 14.20 -2.71
N GLY A 342 -2.46 14.43 -4.00
CA GLY A 342 -2.17 15.74 -4.56
C GLY A 342 -0.82 16.32 -4.12
N ILE A 343 0.16 15.47 -3.82
CA ILE A 343 1.54 15.86 -3.55
C ILE A 343 2.48 15.39 -4.66
N TYR A 344 3.67 15.98 -4.73
CA TYR A 344 4.70 15.51 -5.65
C TYR A 344 5.38 14.25 -5.12
N VAL A 345 5.94 13.46 -6.04
CA VAL A 345 6.78 12.31 -5.74
C VAL A 345 8.11 12.44 -6.47
N LEU A 346 9.19 12.38 -5.73
CA LEU A 346 10.54 12.33 -6.27
C LEU A 346 10.98 10.86 -6.29
N VAL A 347 11.12 10.33 -7.49
CA VAL A 347 11.50 8.93 -7.77
C VAL A 347 13.02 8.86 -7.77
N ASP A 348 13.58 8.36 -6.69
CA ASP A 348 15.03 8.34 -6.47
C ASP A 348 15.65 6.99 -6.81
N TRP A 349 16.59 7.05 -7.76
CA TRP A 349 17.51 5.97 -8.07
C TRP A 349 18.66 6.02 -7.07
N HIS A 350 18.44 5.38 -5.89
CA HIS A 350 19.27 5.51 -4.71
C HIS A 350 20.55 4.66 -4.81
N GLN A 351 21.52 5.16 -5.56
CA GLN A 351 22.80 4.55 -5.72
C GLN A 351 23.80 5.11 -4.69
N LEU A 352 24.56 4.23 -4.05
CA LEU A 352 25.64 4.56 -3.12
C LEU A 352 26.96 3.91 -3.54
N SER A 353 26.97 2.58 -3.68
CA SER A 353 28.17 1.81 -3.99
C SER A 353 27.85 0.74 -5.05
N PRO A 354 28.61 0.67 -6.15
CA PRO A 354 29.70 1.57 -6.53
C PRO A 354 29.19 2.97 -6.87
N GLY A 355 29.99 4.01 -6.57
CA GLY A 355 29.59 5.42 -6.70
C GLY A 355 29.50 5.96 -8.13
N ASP A 356 30.03 5.26 -9.12
CA ASP A 356 29.87 5.63 -10.53
C ASP A 356 28.50 5.20 -11.05
N PRO A 357 27.59 6.13 -11.40
CA PRO A 357 26.24 5.78 -11.86
C PRO A 357 26.22 4.99 -13.16
N ASN A 358 27.28 5.05 -13.96
CA ASN A 358 27.37 4.26 -15.21
C ASN A 358 27.40 2.74 -14.95
N TYR A 359 27.77 2.30 -13.74
CA TYR A 359 27.72 0.89 -13.36
C TYR A 359 26.30 0.31 -13.50
N ASN A 360 25.29 1.09 -13.13
CA ASN A 360 23.89 0.68 -13.18
C ASN A 360 23.12 1.27 -14.38
N LEU A 361 23.77 1.86 -15.35
CA LEU A 361 23.11 2.58 -16.46
C LEU A 361 22.06 1.74 -17.20
N ALA A 362 22.34 0.47 -17.49
CA ALA A 362 21.39 -0.40 -18.19
C ALA A 362 20.13 -0.66 -17.36
N ARG A 363 20.30 -0.92 -16.05
CA ARG A 363 19.19 -1.10 -15.10
C ARG A 363 18.37 0.18 -14.95
N ALA A 364 19.04 1.33 -14.82
CA ALA A 364 18.39 2.63 -14.73
C ALA A 364 17.54 2.94 -15.99
N LYS A 365 18.08 2.66 -17.18
CA LYS A 365 17.33 2.81 -18.45
C LYS A 365 16.07 1.95 -18.45
N THR A 366 16.14 0.70 -18.01
CA THR A 366 14.98 -0.20 -17.93
C THR A 366 13.94 0.34 -16.95
N PHE A 367 14.36 0.67 -15.72
CA PHE A 367 13.49 1.18 -14.68
C PHE A 367 12.79 2.47 -15.07
N PHE A 368 13.53 3.51 -15.45
CA PHE A 368 12.94 4.80 -15.80
C PHE A 368 12.10 4.76 -17.07
N THR A 369 12.41 3.87 -18.02
CA THR A 369 11.54 3.63 -19.18
C THR A 369 10.17 3.11 -18.76
N GLU A 370 10.12 2.17 -17.81
CA GLU A 370 8.86 1.62 -17.31
C GLU A 370 8.08 2.65 -16.50
N ILE A 371 8.74 3.34 -15.57
CA ILE A 371 8.10 4.40 -14.76
C ILE A 371 7.52 5.49 -15.67
N ALA A 372 8.30 6.01 -16.60
CA ALA A 372 7.84 7.05 -17.51
C ALA A 372 6.66 6.59 -18.39
N ARG A 373 6.72 5.38 -18.97
CA ARG A 373 5.63 4.85 -19.80
C ARG A 373 4.32 4.72 -19.05
N ARG A 374 4.37 4.20 -17.83
CA ARG A 374 3.16 3.96 -17.03
C ARG A 374 2.54 5.24 -16.50
N HIS A 375 3.35 6.26 -16.24
CA HIS A 375 2.92 7.47 -15.54
C HIS A 375 3.06 8.77 -16.35
N LYS A 376 3.30 8.71 -17.66
CA LYS A 376 3.54 9.87 -18.53
C LYS A 376 2.44 10.96 -18.50
N ASP A 377 1.23 10.59 -18.09
CA ASP A 377 0.10 11.51 -18.00
C ASP A 377 0.00 12.19 -16.61
N LYS A 378 0.94 11.89 -15.70
CA LYS A 378 1.01 12.47 -14.36
C LYS A 378 2.04 13.59 -14.32
N THR A 379 1.64 14.75 -13.84
CA THR A 379 2.49 15.96 -13.78
C THR A 379 3.11 16.21 -12.40
N ASN A 380 2.97 15.26 -11.48
CA ASN A 380 3.49 15.35 -10.11
C ASN A 380 4.76 14.53 -9.86
N ILE A 381 5.40 13.99 -10.91
CA ILE A 381 6.60 13.17 -10.78
C ILE A 381 7.86 14.01 -11.02
N ILE A 382 8.84 13.84 -10.15
CA ILE A 382 10.21 14.37 -10.28
C ILE A 382 11.13 13.16 -10.37
N TYR A 383 11.98 13.09 -11.39
CA TYR A 383 12.89 11.99 -11.60
C TYR A 383 14.28 12.33 -11.03
N ASP A 384 14.69 11.69 -9.94
CA ASP A 384 16.05 11.78 -9.39
C ASP A 384 16.87 10.60 -9.90
N ILE A 385 17.68 10.85 -10.91
CA ILE A 385 18.32 9.80 -11.70
C ILE A 385 19.62 9.25 -11.11
N ALA A 386 20.18 9.90 -10.10
CA ALA A 386 21.37 9.43 -9.37
C ALA A 386 21.45 10.11 -7.99
N ASN A 387 21.36 9.34 -6.93
CA ASN A 387 21.38 9.83 -5.54
C ASN A 387 22.71 10.51 -5.16
N GLU A 388 23.77 9.74 -5.00
CA GLU A 388 25.06 10.21 -4.46
C GLU A 388 26.26 9.64 -5.22
N PRO A 389 26.52 10.13 -6.43
CA PRO A 389 27.75 9.78 -7.12
C PRO A 389 28.98 10.14 -6.29
N ASN A 390 29.90 9.17 -6.10
CA ASN A 390 31.08 9.33 -5.27
C ASN A 390 32.26 8.50 -5.82
N GLY A 391 33.48 8.87 -5.48
CA GLY A 391 34.70 8.21 -5.97
C GLY A 391 34.77 8.17 -7.50
N THR A 392 34.14 9.12 -8.18
CA THR A 392 34.07 9.22 -9.64
C THR A 392 34.10 10.68 -10.07
N SER A 393 34.61 10.94 -11.29
CA SER A 393 34.72 12.32 -11.80
C SER A 393 33.36 12.88 -12.23
N TRP A 394 33.23 14.21 -12.18
CA TRP A 394 32.04 14.89 -12.69
C TRP A 394 31.77 14.56 -14.17
N SER A 395 32.80 14.43 -15.00
CA SER A 395 32.61 14.09 -16.41
C SER A 395 31.91 12.76 -16.63
N ARG A 396 32.11 11.77 -15.76
CA ARG A 396 31.41 10.48 -15.81
C ARG A 396 29.98 10.58 -15.35
N VAL A 397 29.73 11.34 -14.28
CA VAL A 397 28.36 11.62 -13.78
C VAL A 397 27.55 12.37 -14.83
N LYS A 398 28.15 13.41 -15.43
CA LYS A 398 27.53 14.16 -16.55
C LYS A 398 27.19 13.26 -17.72
N SER A 399 28.13 12.42 -18.14
CA SER A 399 27.91 11.46 -19.25
C SER A 399 26.75 10.51 -18.96
N TYR A 400 26.60 10.06 -17.72
CA TYR A 400 25.45 9.27 -17.30
C TYR A 400 24.13 10.07 -17.42
N ALA A 401 24.09 11.28 -16.85
CA ALA A 401 22.90 12.12 -16.88
C ALA A 401 22.45 12.42 -18.33
N GLU A 402 23.39 12.77 -19.21
CA GLU A 402 23.12 13.06 -20.63
C GLU A 402 22.67 11.83 -21.43
N GLN A 403 22.95 10.60 -20.95
CA GLN A 403 22.40 9.37 -21.51
C GLN A 403 21.00 9.01 -20.93
N MET A 404 20.72 9.38 -19.67
CA MET A 404 19.46 9.06 -19.02
C MET A 404 18.33 10.02 -19.38
N ILE A 405 18.65 11.32 -19.49
CA ILE A 405 17.66 12.36 -19.79
C ILE A 405 16.84 12.04 -21.05
N PRO A 406 17.42 11.66 -22.20
CA PRO A 406 16.64 11.30 -23.39
C PRO A 406 15.76 10.06 -23.20
N VAL A 407 16.19 9.11 -22.37
CA VAL A 407 15.40 7.90 -22.08
C VAL A 407 14.04 8.26 -21.45
N ILE A 408 14.05 9.19 -20.51
CA ILE A 408 12.83 9.67 -19.85
C ILE A 408 12.04 10.59 -20.79
N ARG A 409 12.70 11.60 -21.38
CA ARG A 409 12.01 12.65 -22.15
C ARG A 409 11.45 12.25 -23.50
N ASN A 410 11.93 11.17 -24.08
CA ASN A 410 11.27 10.59 -25.26
C ASN A 410 9.88 10.02 -24.94
N ILE A 411 9.56 9.87 -23.66
CA ILE A 411 8.28 9.32 -23.19
C ILE A 411 7.48 10.39 -22.44
N ASP A 412 8.16 11.15 -21.57
CA ASP A 412 7.63 12.22 -20.72
C ASP A 412 8.45 13.50 -20.99
N PRO A 413 8.11 14.27 -22.05
CA PRO A 413 8.98 15.36 -22.55
C PRO A 413 9.09 16.54 -21.60
N ASP A 414 8.09 16.80 -20.78
CA ASP A 414 8.01 17.95 -19.88
C ASP A 414 8.54 17.68 -18.47
N SER A 415 9.03 16.46 -18.23
CA SER A 415 9.48 16.00 -16.92
C SER A 415 10.57 16.87 -16.30
N LEU A 416 10.46 17.12 -14.99
CA LEU A 416 11.55 17.66 -14.18
C LEU A 416 12.50 16.52 -13.79
N ILE A 417 13.79 16.69 -14.12
CA ILE A 417 14.83 15.70 -13.81
C ILE A 417 15.83 16.35 -12.86
N VAL A 418 16.20 15.60 -11.82
CA VAL A 418 17.24 15.95 -10.86
C VAL A 418 18.35 14.90 -10.95
N SER A 419 19.59 15.26 -10.67
CA SER A 419 20.70 14.32 -10.56
C SER A 419 21.68 14.77 -9.51
N GLY A 420 22.19 13.81 -8.75
CA GLY A 420 23.35 14.00 -7.90
C GLY A 420 24.59 14.44 -8.69
N THR A 421 25.48 15.12 -7.98
CA THR A 421 26.80 15.49 -8.46
C THR A 421 27.87 14.60 -7.82
N ASN A 422 29.11 14.63 -8.34
CA ASN A 422 30.23 13.92 -7.69
C ASN A 422 30.45 14.43 -6.24
N GLY A 423 31.19 13.65 -5.45
CA GLY A 423 31.47 13.94 -4.06
C GLY A 423 30.20 13.86 -3.17
N TRP A 424 29.41 12.77 -3.31
CA TRP A 424 28.20 12.55 -2.50
C TRP A 424 27.17 13.68 -2.64
N SER A 425 26.93 14.13 -3.87
CA SER A 425 26.01 15.24 -4.17
C SER A 425 26.38 16.56 -3.50
N THR A 426 27.68 16.86 -3.37
CA THR A 426 28.20 18.12 -2.80
C THR A 426 28.97 18.96 -3.82
N PHE A 427 28.73 18.77 -5.12
CA PHE A 427 29.47 19.42 -6.20
C PHE A 427 30.99 19.12 -6.13
N GLY A 428 31.33 17.90 -5.76
CA GLY A 428 32.71 17.44 -5.62
C GLY A 428 33.40 17.82 -4.29
N HIS A 429 32.80 18.68 -3.49
CA HIS A 429 33.41 19.24 -2.29
C HIS A 429 33.85 18.15 -1.27
N SER A 430 33.01 17.10 -1.08
CA SER A 430 33.36 15.99 -0.19
C SER A 430 34.52 15.12 -0.69
N ASP A 431 34.81 15.11 -2.00
CA ASP A 431 35.94 14.43 -2.61
C ASP A 431 37.18 15.34 -2.71
N GLY A 432 37.07 16.59 -2.24
CA GLY A 432 38.15 17.59 -2.32
C GLY A 432 38.22 18.34 -3.65
N ASP A 433 37.24 18.15 -4.52
CA ASP A 433 37.15 18.84 -5.82
C ASP A 433 36.55 20.24 -5.67
N SER A 434 36.75 21.06 -6.70
CA SER A 434 36.14 22.40 -6.76
C SER A 434 34.74 22.33 -7.37
N PRO A 435 33.72 23.01 -6.79
CA PRO A 435 32.41 23.18 -7.41
C PRO A 435 32.45 23.77 -8.83
N SER A 436 33.57 24.45 -9.18
CA SER A 436 33.79 25.03 -10.51
C SER A 436 33.84 23.95 -11.61
N GLU A 437 34.20 22.71 -11.30
CA GLU A 437 34.17 21.62 -12.27
C GLU A 437 32.75 21.40 -12.82
N VAL A 438 31.78 21.32 -11.94
CA VAL A 438 30.38 21.19 -12.30
C VAL A 438 29.83 22.46 -12.97
N LEU A 439 30.15 23.62 -12.38
CA LEU A 439 29.62 24.92 -12.83
C LEU A 439 30.08 25.30 -14.24
N ASN A 440 31.35 24.94 -14.61
CA ASN A 440 31.93 25.24 -15.91
C ASN A 440 31.64 24.15 -16.97
N ASN A 441 31.18 22.98 -16.56
CA ASN A 441 30.88 21.86 -17.46
C ASN A 441 29.48 21.29 -17.16
N ARG A 442 28.46 22.12 -17.29
CA ARG A 442 27.06 21.77 -16.93
C ARG A 442 26.50 20.66 -17.81
N VAL A 443 25.50 19.94 -17.28
CA VAL A 443 24.69 19.01 -18.09
C VAL A 443 23.96 19.81 -19.18
N ASN A 444 24.05 19.33 -20.41
CA ASN A 444 23.38 19.97 -21.55
C ASN A 444 21.92 19.56 -21.63
N ALA A 445 21.08 20.12 -20.76
CA ALA A 445 19.64 19.87 -20.72
C ALA A 445 18.87 21.06 -20.16
N THR A 446 17.64 21.22 -20.60
CA THR A 446 16.67 22.12 -20.01
C THR A 446 15.86 21.39 -18.95
N ASN A 447 15.11 22.10 -18.10
CA ASN A 447 14.27 21.52 -17.04
C ASN A 447 14.98 20.45 -16.19
N PHE A 448 16.23 20.74 -15.83
CA PHE A 448 17.14 19.88 -15.11
C PHE A 448 17.68 20.62 -13.89
N MET A 449 17.75 19.94 -12.73
CA MET A 449 18.29 20.48 -11.49
C MET A 449 19.43 19.59 -10.97
N TYR A 450 20.31 20.19 -10.20
CA TYR A 450 21.42 19.52 -9.52
C TYR A 450 21.02 19.22 -8.08
N SER A 451 21.25 17.98 -7.63
CA SER A 451 21.07 17.63 -6.22
C SER A 451 22.22 18.19 -5.37
N PHE A 452 21.87 18.60 -4.13
CA PHE A 452 22.84 18.88 -3.09
C PHE A 452 22.43 18.16 -1.80
N HIS A 453 23.38 17.46 -1.16
CA HIS A 453 23.15 16.76 0.10
C HIS A 453 24.01 17.34 1.21
N PHE A 454 23.46 17.36 2.43
CA PHE A 454 24.21 17.73 3.62
C PHE A 454 23.68 17.06 4.88
N TYR A 455 24.59 16.87 5.84
CA TYR A 455 24.27 16.39 7.18
C TYR A 455 24.86 17.37 8.19
N ALA A 456 24.01 18.10 8.90
CA ALA A 456 24.36 19.33 9.60
C ALA A 456 25.39 19.14 10.73
N GLN A 457 25.51 17.94 11.31
CA GLN A 457 26.55 17.66 12.31
C GLN A 457 27.95 17.65 11.69
N ALA A 458 28.10 17.17 10.46
CA ALA A 458 29.37 17.04 9.77
C ALA A 458 29.65 18.19 8.79
N HIS A 459 28.64 18.61 8.06
CA HIS A 459 28.76 19.61 6.99
C HIS A 459 28.49 21.00 7.55
N ARG A 460 29.58 21.73 7.85
CA ARG A 460 29.55 23.01 8.55
C ARG A 460 29.44 24.20 7.58
N ASP A 461 29.91 25.36 8.00
CA ASP A 461 29.77 26.64 7.26
C ASP A 461 30.46 26.62 5.87
N GLU A 462 31.48 25.77 5.65
CA GLU A 462 32.09 25.58 4.34
C GLU A 462 31.13 24.96 3.33
N TYR A 463 30.39 23.92 3.71
CA TYR A 463 29.38 23.30 2.83
C TYR A 463 28.18 24.23 2.62
N LEU A 464 27.78 24.99 3.65
CA LEU A 464 26.75 26.02 3.53
C LEU A 464 27.16 27.08 2.49
N SER A 465 28.43 27.47 2.50
CA SER A 465 29.02 28.42 1.53
C SER A 465 29.02 27.86 0.12
N VAL A 466 29.32 26.57 -0.05
CA VAL A 466 29.21 25.88 -1.36
C VAL A 466 27.78 25.91 -1.85
N LEU A 467 26.78 25.55 -1.02
CA LEU A 467 25.37 25.59 -1.41
C LEU A 467 24.94 27.00 -1.81
N ASP A 468 25.36 28.03 -1.06
CA ASP A 468 25.06 29.43 -1.40
C ASP A 468 25.67 29.84 -2.74
N GLN A 469 26.92 29.47 -2.99
CA GLN A 469 27.63 29.74 -4.25
C GLN A 469 26.95 29.05 -5.44
N VAL A 470 26.74 27.73 -5.38
CA VAL A 470 26.27 26.95 -6.53
C VAL A 470 24.82 27.27 -6.87
N SER A 471 23.95 27.46 -5.87
CA SER A 471 22.56 27.82 -6.06
C SER A 471 22.32 29.22 -6.63
N SER A 472 23.35 30.06 -6.66
CA SER A 472 23.31 31.36 -7.36
C SER A 472 23.60 31.24 -8.86
N GLN A 473 24.08 30.09 -9.33
CA GLN A 473 24.57 29.90 -10.70
C GLN A 473 23.85 28.80 -11.46
N VAL A 474 23.33 27.79 -10.76
CA VAL A 474 22.58 26.66 -11.34
C VAL A 474 21.37 26.32 -10.48
N PRO A 475 20.31 25.70 -11.06
CA PRO A 475 19.17 25.26 -10.28
C PRO A 475 19.54 24.09 -9.39
N VAL A 476 19.33 24.25 -8.07
CA VAL A 476 19.67 23.24 -7.05
C VAL A 476 18.41 22.78 -6.33
N PHE A 477 18.32 21.49 -6.08
CA PHE A 477 17.36 20.85 -5.20
C PHE A 477 18.12 20.11 -4.08
N VAL A 478 17.85 20.38 -2.83
CA VAL A 478 18.40 19.59 -1.73
C VAL A 478 17.53 18.34 -1.57
N THR A 479 17.82 17.30 -2.36
CA THR A 479 16.99 16.09 -2.39
C THR A 479 17.17 15.23 -1.14
N GLU A 480 18.22 15.49 -0.35
CA GLU A 480 18.44 14.84 0.93
C GLU A 480 19.20 15.74 1.90
N PHE A 481 18.73 15.85 3.14
CA PHE A 481 19.52 16.38 4.23
C PHE A 481 19.19 15.74 5.57
N GLY A 482 20.15 15.73 6.48
CA GLY A 482 19.97 15.28 7.87
C GLY A 482 20.39 16.34 8.89
N THR A 483 19.71 16.33 10.05
CA THR A 483 20.09 17.18 11.19
C THR A 483 21.25 16.57 12.02
N GLN A 484 21.57 15.30 11.75
CA GLN A 484 22.57 14.45 12.40
C GLN A 484 23.82 14.29 11.53
N ALA A 485 24.67 13.30 11.85
CA ALA A 485 25.81 12.90 11.03
C ALA A 485 25.38 12.09 9.78
N ALA A 486 26.22 12.04 8.76
CA ALA A 486 26.00 11.31 7.52
C ALA A 486 25.79 9.79 7.72
N SER A 487 26.30 9.22 8.82
CA SER A 487 26.02 7.83 9.22
C SER A 487 24.58 7.56 9.64
N GLY A 488 23.71 8.58 9.67
CA GLY A 488 22.33 8.50 10.21
C GLY A 488 22.24 8.59 11.73
N GLY A 489 23.36 8.43 12.44
CA GLY A 489 23.48 8.48 13.89
C GLY A 489 24.07 9.79 14.44
N GLY A 490 24.60 9.73 15.65
CA GLY A 490 25.18 10.90 16.35
C GLY A 490 24.13 11.82 16.97
N SER A 491 24.50 13.06 17.26
CA SER A 491 23.60 14.10 17.78
C SER A 491 22.99 14.92 16.64
N ASN A 492 21.82 15.49 16.88
CA ASN A 492 21.25 16.48 15.97
C ASN A 492 21.91 17.86 16.21
N ASP A 493 22.31 18.53 15.14
CA ASP A 493 22.72 19.94 15.18
C ASP A 493 21.63 20.84 14.59
N PHE A 494 20.66 21.19 15.41
CA PHE A 494 19.57 22.05 14.99
C PHE A 494 19.99 23.49 14.67
N THR A 495 21.09 23.95 15.27
CA THR A 495 21.62 25.30 14.99
C THR A 495 22.19 25.38 13.57
N MET A 496 23.00 24.42 13.16
CA MET A 496 23.53 24.37 11.80
C MET A 496 22.42 24.06 10.79
N SER A 497 21.52 23.11 11.12
CA SER A 497 20.35 22.83 10.30
C SER A 497 19.51 24.06 10.02
N GLN A 498 19.34 24.95 11.02
CA GLN A 498 18.56 26.19 10.84
C GLN A 498 19.25 27.15 9.87
N LYS A 499 20.59 27.28 9.90
CA LYS A 499 21.32 28.09 8.90
C LYS A 499 21.04 27.63 7.48
N TYR A 500 21.03 26.30 7.25
CA TYR A 500 20.71 25.72 5.94
C TYR A 500 19.27 26.01 5.54
N VAL A 501 18.31 25.77 6.44
CA VAL A 501 16.88 26.03 6.18
C VAL A 501 16.63 27.52 5.86
N ASP A 502 17.30 28.43 6.58
CA ASP A 502 17.21 29.87 6.33
C ASP A 502 17.78 30.26 4.95
N LEU A 503 18.90 29.65 4.54
CA LEU A 503 19.46 29.86 3.19
C LEU A 503 18.50 29.32 2.13
N MET A 504 18.00 28.10 2.30
CA MET A 504 17.08 27.46 1.37
C MET A 504 15.77 28.25 1.24
N ALA A 505 15.24 28.80 2.32
CA ALA A 505 14.04 29.64 2.31
C ALA A 505 14.27 30.95 1.53
N ARG A 506 15.39 31.65 1.79
CA ARG A 506 15.74 32.90 1.08
C ARG A 506 15.87 32.71 -0.44
N LYS A 507 16.45 31.58 -0.85
CA LYS A 507 16.70 31.26 -2.27
C LYS A 507 15.62 30.40 -2.92
N LYS A 508 14.59 30.01 -2.17
CA LYS A 508 13.53 29.07 -2.60
C LYS A 508 14.10 27.75 -3.11
N ILE A 509 15.10 27.20 -2.43
CA ILE A 509 15.65 25.88 -2.72
C ILE A 509 14.75 24.85 -2.06
N SER A 510 14.15 23.96 -2.85
CA SER A 510 13.32 22.86 -2.37
C SER A 510 14.17 21.82 -1.65
N TRP A 511 13.58 21.10 -0.67
CA TRP A 511 14.35 20.17 0.13
C TRP A 511 13.53 18.98 0.69
N ALA A 512 14.20 17.82 0.88
CA ALA A 512 13.70 16.66 1.61
C ALA A 512 14.60 16.33 2.80
N ASN A 513 14.00 16.05 3.95
CA ASN A 513 14.75 15.56 5.11
C ASN A 513 14.83 14.02 5.12
N TRP A 514 15.97 13.49 5.49
CA TRP A 514 16.23 12.09 5.72
C TRP A 514 16.01 11.75 7.21
N ASN A 515 15.05 10.86 7.67
CA ASN A 515 14.14 10.07 6.86
C ASN A 515 12.79 9.84 7.59
N PHE A 516 11.74 9.55 6.86
CA PHE A 516 10.36 9.36 7.36
C PHE A 516 10.10 7.88 7.71
N SER A 517 10.94 7.32 8.59
CA SER A 517 10.84 5.96 9.11
C SER A 517 11.02 5.93 10.64
N ASP A 518 11.02 4.74 11.22
CA ASP A 518 11.28 4.47 12.63
C ASP A 518 12.55 3.67 12.89
N ASP A 519 13.55 3.82 11.99
CA ASP A 519 14.85 3.18 12.18
C ASP A 519 15.46 3.54 13.53
N GLY A 520 16.42 2.73 14.01
CA GLY A 520 17.04 2.92 15.32
C GLY A 520 17.90 4.19 15.44
N LEU A 521 18.24 4.85 14.32
CA LEU A 521 19.19 5.95 14.26
C LEU A 521 18.54 7.30 14.57
N THR A 522 19.37 8.31 14.79
CA THR A 522 18.93 9.65 15.22
C THR A 522 18.20 10.42 14.12
N GLY A 523 18.51 10.14 12.87
CA GLY A 523 17.93 10.81 11.70
C GLY A 523 16.50 10.40 11.39
N ALA A 524 16.04 9.24 11.84
CA ALA A 524 14.66 8.84 11.68
C ALA A 524 13.72 9.75 12.49
N VAL A 525 12.60 10.13 11.89
CA VAL A 525 11.67 11.03 12.54
C VAL A 525 10.77 10.34 13.56
N PHE A 526 10.48 9.05 13.38
CA PHE A 526 9.63 8.30 14.31
C PHE A 526 10.43 7.54 15.36
N LYS A 527 9.84 7.40 16.54
CA LYS A 527 10.34 6.50 17.58
C LYS A 527 10.29 5.06 17.07
N THR A 528 11.30 4.26 17.44
CA THR A 528 11.38 2.84 17.06
C THR A 528 10.11 2.08 17.44
N GLY A 529 9.59 1.28 16.53
CA GLY A 529 8.35 0.52 16.67
C GLY A 529 7.09 1.24 16.19
N THR A 530 7.17 2.53 15.81
CA THR A 530 6.01 3.28 15.31
C THR A 530 5.45 2.67 14.02
N CYS A 531 6.30 2.18 13.11
CA CYS A 531 5.87 1.56 11.84
C CYS A 531 5.13 0.23 12.03
N SER A 532 5.25 -0.42 13.18
CA SER A 532 4.44 -1.60 13.51
C SER A 532 2.98 -1.24 13.85
N GLY A 533 2.74 -0.01 14.31
CA GLY A 533 1.42 0.51 14.65
C GLY A 533 0.68 1.19 13.50
N THR A 534 -0.33 1.97 13.86
CA THR A 534 -1.16 2.76 12.94
C THR A 534 -1.22 4.25 13.31
N THR A 535 -0.50 4.67 14.35
CA THR A 535 -0.47 6.07 14.82
C THR A 535 0.83 6.73 14.37
N PHE A 536 0.72 7.69 13.45
CA PHE A 536 1.85 8.43 12.88
C PHE A 536 1.73 9.94 13.07
N ALA A 537 0.54 10.44 13.39
CA ALA A 537 0.28 11.87 13.56
C ALA A 537 0.63 12.37 14.96
N GLY A 538 0.91 13.67 15.05
CA GLY A 538 1.24 14.36 16.30
C GLY A 538 2.69 14.14 16.74
N THR A 539 3.11 14.89 17.77
CA THR A 539 4.51 14.88 18.25
C THR A 539 4.83 13.71 19.19
N GLY A 540 3.82 13.02 19.73
CA GLY A 540 3.99 11.93 20.68
C GLY A 540 4.78 10.73 20.15
N VAL A 541 4.73 10.49 18.84
CA VAL A 541 5.42 9.39 18.14
C VAL A 541 6.78 9.81 17.56
N LEU A 542 7.15 11.08 17.66
CA LEU A 542 8.33 11.64 17.01
C LEU A 542 9.57 11.60 17.91
N LYS A 543 10.73 11.42 17.28
CA LYS A 543 12.05 11.74 17.84
C LYS A 543 12.31 13.24 17.75
N PRO A 544 13.34 13.79 18.43
CA PRO A 544 13.67 15.22 18.37
C PRO A 544 13.84 15.76 16.94
N ALA A 545 14.51 15.01 16.05
CA ALA A 545 14.63 15.36 14.62
C ALA A 545 13.26 15.53 13.98
N GLY A 546 12.35 14.59 14.21
CA GLY A 546 10.99 14.61 13.67
C GLY A 546 10.18 15.82 14.16
N VAL A 547 10.27 16.17 15.43
CA VAL A 547 9.61 17.37 15.97
C VAL A 547 10.13 18.63 15.27
N TRP A 548 11.46 18.77 15.17
CA TRP A 548 12.11 19.94 14.58
C TRP A 548 11.78 20.08 13.08
N VAL A 549 11.88 19.01 12.31
CA VAL A 549 11.61 19.03 10.86
C VAL A 549 10.13 19.28 10.56
N ARG A 550 9.23 18.60 11.30
CA ARG A 550 7.78 18.78 11.13
C ARG A 550 7.36 20.25 11.27
N GLU A 551 7.89 20.98 12.24
CA GLU A 551 7.60 22.41 12.40
C GLU A 551 7.97 23.24 11.16
N ARG A 552 9.09 22.91 10.49
CA ARG A 552 9.57 23.64 9.32
C ARG A 552 8.81 23.28 8.05
N ILE A 553 8.42 22.00 7.89
CA ILE A 553 7.54 21.59 6.80
C ILE A 553 6.17 22.28 6.91
N ARG A 554 5.63 22.41 8.12
CA ARG A 554 4.32 23.02 8.39
C ARG A 554 4.27 24.54 8.22
N THR A 555 5.40 25.21 8.02
CA THR A 555 5.40 26.65 7.69
C THR A 555 4.57 26.87 6.42
N PRO A 556 3.62 27.84 6.37
CA PRO A 556 2.80 28.07 5.20
C PRO A 556 3.62 28.32 3.93
N ASP A 557 3.24 27.70 2.81
CA ASP A 557 3.99 27.74 1.56
C ASP A 557 3.75 29.03 0.77
N ASN A 558 2.55 29.60 0.88
CA ASN A 558 2.13 30.79 0.12
C ASN A 558 2.46 30.68 -1.38
N PHE A 559 2.08 29.53 -2.00
CA PHE A 559 2.31 29.30 -3.42
C PHE A 559 1.63 30.35 -4.29
N PRO A 560 2.36 31.01 -5.21
CA PRO A 560 1.78 32.00 -6.09
C PRO A 560 0.90 31.34 -7.16
N THR A 561 -0.31 31.86 -7.38
CA THR A 561 -1.32 31.31 -8.29
C THR A 561 -1.53 32.15 -9.56
N SER A 562 -0.76 33.23 -9.75
CA SER A 562 -0.86 34.11 -10.93
C SER A 562 0.47 34.81 -11.20
#